data_8e2a19c360a85356b73b476671e09dae
#
_entry.id   8e2a19c360a85356b73b476671e09dae
#
_cell.length_a   1.000
_cell.length_b   1.000
_cell.length_c   1.000
_cell.angle_alpha   90.00
_cell.angle_beta   90.00
_cell.angle_gamma   90.00
#
_symmetry.space_group_name_H-M   'P 1'
#
loop_
_entity.id
_entity.type
_entity.pdbx_description
1 polymer ?
#
loop_
_entity_poly.entity_id
_entity_poly.type
_entity_poly.pdbx_seq_one_letter_code
_entity_poly.pdbx_strand_id
1 'polypeptide(L)'
;MRLALTLAALLTATPVLAADGGPAYGPMLEGFTYPFPVSHFHFTSQGQKLDMAYMDVAPAKPNGRSVVLLHGKNFCAATWEGTIHALTDAGFRVIAPDQVGFCKSTKPAHYQYTFEQLASNTHALLQSLGIRRAVVMGHSMGGMLAARYALTFPADTEQLVMVDPLGLEDWRAKGVPWQSVDAQYQAQLKTSADSIRTYERNTYYAGTWKPEYEKWVQMLAGMYRGPGKDIVAWNSALTYDMIYTQPVIHEFGKFAMPVVLIVGDHDNTAPGKQYAPPALRAKLGNYPVLAKDAIKRIPRGTLIEFADLGHSPQIQDPARFHAALLKALKP
;
A
#
# COMPACT_ATOMS: atom_id res chain seq x y z
N MET A 1 43.81 -32.28 21.74
CA MET A 1 42.82 -31.65 20.83
C MET A 1 41.72 -31.00 21.70
N ARG A 2 41.77 -29.69 21.88
CA ARG A 2 40.74 -28.95 22.66
C ARG A 2 39.77 -28.33 21.67
N LEU A 3 38.53 -28.79 21.67
CA LEU A 3 37.43 -28.14 20.92
C LEU A 3 37.07 -26.84 21.62
N ALA A 4 37.19 -25.72 20.93
CA ALA A 4 36.64 -24.44 21.36
C ALA A 4 35.22 -24.35 20.82
N LEU A 5 34.21 -24.36 21.70
CA LEU A 5 32.84 -24.01 21.38
C LEU A 5 32.73 -22.46 21.32
N THR A 6 32.51 -21.94 20.12
CA THR A 6 32.16 -20.54 19.93
C THR A 6 30.66 -20.37 20.16
N LEU A 7 30.29 -19.74 21.27
CA LEU A 7 28.90 -19.36 21.56
C LEU A 7 28.57 -18.09 20.74
N ALA A 8 27.74 -18.22 19.72
CA ALA A 8 27.20 -17.07 18.99
C ALA A 8 26.09 -16.43 19.84
N ALA A 9 26.36 -15.26 20.41
CA ALA A 9 25.37 -14.48 21.10
C ALA A 9 24.41 -13.82 20.07
N LEU A 10 23.16 -14.29 20.02
CA LEU A 10 22.09 -13.55 19.36
C LEU A 10 21.85 -12.25 20.16
N LEU A 11 22.31 -11.13 19.60
CA LEU A 11 21.92 -9.81 20.07
C LEU A 11 20.46 -9.57 19.69
N THR A 12 19.54 -9.81 20.60
CA THR A 12 18.16 -9.31 20.50
C THR A 12 18.20 -7.81 20.73
N ALA A 13 18.08 -7.03 19.66
CA ALA A 13 17.92 -5.58 19.76
C ALA A 13 16.61 -5.28 20.49
N THR A 14 16.69 -4.84 21.73
CA THR A 14 15.54 -4.27 22.45
C THR A 14 15.09 -2.99 21.76
N PRO A 15 13.78 -2.79 21.49
CA PRO A 15 13.31 -1.54 20.91
C PRO A 15 13.62 -0.37 21.85
N VAL A 16 14.29 0.65 21.33
CA VAL A 16 14.51 1.91 22.02
C VAL A 16 13.18 2.65 22.08
N LEU A 17 12.69 2.97 23.28
CA LEU A 17 11.51 3.81 23.45
C LEU A 17 11.89 5.28 23.20
N ALA A 18 11.11 5.97 22.35
CA ALA A 18 11.25 7.41 22.12
C ALA A 18 10.62 8.22 23.27
N ALA A 19 10.85 9.54 23.30
CA ALA A 19 10.38 10.44 24.36
C ALA A 19 8.83 10.49 24.52
N ASP A 20 8.06 10.10 23.50
CA ASP A 20 6.60 9.97 23.52
C ASP A 20 6.11 8.54 23.92
N GLY A 21 7.03 7.67 24.38
CA GLY A 21 6.72 6.34 24.92
C GLY A 21 6.48 5.24 23.87
N GLY A 22 6.58 5.54 22.57
CA GLY A 22 6.40 4.56 21.49
C GLY A 22 7.71 3.94 20.98
N PRO A 23 7.66 2.83 20.22
CA PRO A 23 8.84 2.24 19.62
C PRO A 23 9.47 3.16 18.58
N ALA A 24 10.81 3.13 18.47
CA ALA A 24 11.56 3.75 17.39
C ALA A 24 12.13 2.64 16.49
N TYR A 25 11.91 2.75 15.18
CA TYR A 25 12.39 1.79 14.19
C TYR A 25 13.43 2.42 13.28
N GLY A 26 14.29 1.59 12.69
CA GLY A 26 15.25 2.03 11.68
C GLY A 26 14.57 2.46 10.37
N PRO A 27 15.34 3.05 9.42
CA PRO A 27 14.80 3.53 8.14
C PRO A 27 14.21 2.42 7.25
N MET A 28 14.67 1.16 7.44
CA MET A 28 14.14 -0.03 6.78
C MET A 28 13.16 -0.78 7.70
N LEU A 29 12.50 -0.07 8.60
CA LEU A 29 11.56 -0.61 9.57
C LEU A 29 12.18 -1.74 10.41
N GLU A 30 13.50 -1.65 10.70
CA GLU A 30 14.20 -2.58 11.56
C GLU A 30 13.61 -2.50 12.97
N GLY A 31 13.41 -3.65 13.58
CA GLY A 31 12.77 -3.78 14.91
C GLY A 31 11.24 -4.01 14.85
N PHE A 32 10.58 -3.81 13.70
CA PHE A 32 9.17 -4.20 13.52
C PHE A 32 9.06 -5.62 12.95
N THR A 33 8.31 -6.49 13.62
CA THR A 33 8.13 -7.89 13.21
C THR A 33 7.00 -8.00 12.16
N TYR A 34 7.28 -8.64 11.04
CA TYR A 34 6.28 -8.99 10.02
C TYR A 34 5.57 -10.30 10.36
N PRO A 35 4.32 -10.49 9.91
CA PRO A 35 3.52 -11.68 10.23
C PRO A 35 4.04 -12.96 9.55
N PHE A 36 4.80 -12.81 8.45
CA PHE A 36 5.39 -13.90 7.69
C PHE A 36 6.87 -13.63 7.42
N PRO A 37 7.66 -14.64 7.05
CA PRO A 37 9.07 -14.46 6.68
C PRO A 37 9.23 -13.44 5.57
N VAL A 38 10.23 -12.56 5.70
CA VAL A 38 10.57 -11.54 4.72
C VAL A 38 11.76 -12.01 3.90
N SER A 39 11.60 -11.99 2.59
CA SER A 39 12.66 -12.21 1.59
C SER A 39 13.02 -10.89 0.92
N HIS A 40 14.14 -10.88 0.18
CA HIS A 40 14.70 -9.69 -0.43
C HIS A 40 14.98 -9.92 -1.92
N PHE A 41 14.49 -9.01 -2.75
CA PHE A 41 14.75 -8.95 -4.18
C PHE A 41 15.75 -7.85 -4.47
N HIS A 42 16.98 -8.24 -4.79
CA HIS A 42 18.05 -7.32 -5.13
C HIS A 42 18.06 -7.06 -6.64
N PHE A 43 18.04 -5.80 -7.02
CA PHE A 43 17.99 -5.39 -8.42
C PHE A 43 18.64 -4.01 -8.63
N THR A 44 18.80 -3.63 -9.90
CA THR A 44 19.27 -2.29 -10.26
C THR A 44 18.15 -1.51 -10.93
N SER A 45 17.88 -0.30 -10.45
CA SER A 45 16.92 0.62 -11.06
C SER A 45 17.47 2.04 -11.01
N GLN A 46 17.34 2.77 -12.12
CA GLN A 46 17.87 4.14 -12.28
C GLN A 46 19.35 4.26 -11.88
N GLY A 47 20.18 3.25 -12.25
CA GLY A 47 21.60 3.20 -11.93
C GLY A 47 21.95 2.90 -10.48
N GLN A 48 20.98 2.62 -9.62
CA GLN A 48 21.15 2.36 -8.20
C GLN A 48 20.87 0.89 -7.87
N LYS A 49 21.66 0.30 -6.97
CA LYS A 49 21.38 -1.00 -6.36
C LYS A 49 20.31 -0.82 -5.32
N LEU A 50 19.19 -1.49 -5.50
CA LEU A 50 18.02 -1.42 -4.63
C LEU A 50 17.67 -2.82 -4.11
N ASP A 51 16.97 -2.82 -2.99
CA ASP A 51 16.46 -4.01 -2.33
C ASP A 51 14.95 -3.83 -2.08
N MET A 52 14.14 -4.76 -2.56
CA MET A 52 12.71 -4.79 -2.32
C MET A 52 12.38 -5.98 -1.42
N ALA A 53 11.93 -5.67 -0.21
CA ALA A 53 11.48 -6.65 0.75
C ALA A 53 10.09 -7.18 0.36
N TYR A 54 9.84 -8.47 0.55
CA TYR A 54 8.54 -9.05 0.27
C TYR A 54 8.27 -10.28 1.14
N MET A 55 6.99 -10.58 1.36
CA MET A 55 6.52 -11.85 1.89
C MET A 55 6.03 -12.71 0.71
N ASP A 56 6.41 -13.98 0.69
CA ASP A 56 5.97 -15.00 -0.26
C ASP A 56 5.34 -16.15 0.53
N VAL A 57 4.03 -16.26 0.48
CA VAL A 57 3.28 -17.20 1.31
C VAL A 57 2.58 -18.23 0.41
N ALA A 58 3.05 -19.46 0.48
CA ALA A 58 2.47 -20.57 -0.25
C ALA A 58 1.24 -21.14 0.49
N PRO A 59 0.18 -21.52 -0.21
CA PRO A 59 -0.98 -22.18 0.40
C PRO A 59 -0.68 -23.67 0.71
N ALA A 60 -1.35 -24.23 1.70
CA ALA A 60 -1.26 -25.66 2.00
C ALA A 60 -1.85 -26.53 0.87
N LYS A 61 -2.85 -26.03 0.16
CA LYS A 61 -3.48 -26.72 -0.98
C LYS A 61 -3.55 -25.74 -2.16
N PRO A 62 -2.56 -25.75 -3.08
CA PRO A 62 -2.51 -24.80 -4.19
C PRO A 62 -3.68 -24.94 -5.17
N ASN A 63 -4.25 -23.82 -5.58
CA ASN A 63 -5.23 -23.73 -6.66
C ASN A 63 -4.59 -23.36 -8.02
N GLY A 64 -3.26 -23.23 -8.07
CA GLY A 64 -2.48 -22.88 -9.27
C GLY A 64 -2.45 -21.37 -9.59
N ARG A 65 -3.06 -20.53 -8.76
CA ARG A 65 -3.15 -19.08 -8.98
C ARG A 65 -2.30 -18.31 -7.95
N SER A 66 -1.81 -17.15 -8.37
CA SER A 66 -1.05 -16.25 -7.52
C SER A 66 -1.75 -14.89 -7.39
N VAL A 67 -1.57 -14.24 -6.24
CA VAL A 67 -2.03 -12.87 -5.98
C VAL A 67 -0.85 -12.02 -5.54
N VAL A 68 -0.66 -10.83 -6.12
CA VAL A 68 0.24 -9.81 -5.59
C VAL A 68 -0.56 -8.73 -4.88
N LEU A 69 -0.16 -8.38 -3.65
CA LEU A 69 -0.82 -7.41 -2.78
C LEU A 69 0.02 -6.14 -2.66
N LEU A 70 -0.49 -5.01 -3.17
CA LEU A 70 0.19 -3.71 -3.22
C LEU A 70 -0.39 -2.80 -2.14
N HIS A 71 0.46 -2.41 -1.18
CA HIS A 71 0.04 -1.62 0.00
C HIS A 71 -0.26 -0.15 -0.33
N GLY A 72 -1.01 0.52 0.56
CA GLY A 72 -1.23 1.95 0.54
C GLY A 72 -0.03 2.77 1.04
N LYS A 73 -0.08 4.10 0.84
CA LYS A 73 1.04 5.01 1.16
C LYS A 73 1.44 4.99 2.64
N ASN A 74 0.49 4.87 3.55
CA ASN A 74 0.75 4.87 5.01
C ASN A 74 0.89 3.46 5.59
N PHE A 75 0.87 2.45 4.74
CA PHE A 75 0.91 1.05 5.11
C PHE A 75 2.13 0.34 4.52
N CYS A 76 2.37 -0.86 5.02
CA CYS A 76 3.39 -1.80 4.59
C CYS A 76 2.73 -3.11 4.13
N ALA A 77 3.51 -4.00 3.53
CA ALA A 77 3.04 -5.35 3.21
C ALA A 77 2.48 -6.09 4.43
N ALA A 78 3.00 -5.81 5.63
CA ALA A 78 2.53 -6.39 6.89
C ALA A 78 1.03 -6.14 7.17
N THR A 79 0.45 -5.04 6.67
CA THR A 79 -0.98 -4.73 6.88
C THR A 79 -1.92 -5.68 6.15
N TRP A 80 -1.40 -6.48 5.23
CA TRP A 80 -2.14 -7.51 4.52
C TRP A 80 -2.26 -8.85 5.28
N GLU A 81 -1.80 -8.95 6.54
CA GLU A 81 -1.77 -10.18 7.35
C GLU A 81 -3.05 -11.01 7.22
N GLY A 82 -4.21 -10.43 7.54
CA GLY A 82 -5.50 -11.13 7.47
C GLY A 82 -5.90 -11.52 6.04
N THR A 83 -5.58 -10.67 5.05
CA THR A 83 -5.87 -10.96 3.64
C THR A 83 -4.96 -12.06 3.10
N ILE A 84 -3.70 -12.13 3.52
CA ILE A 84 -2.78 -13.21 3.17
C ILE A 84 -3.33 -14.54 3.68
N HIS A 85 -3.75 -14.61 4.96
CA HIS A 85 -4.39 -15.82 5.51
C HIS A 85 -5.61 -16.25 4.69
N ALA A 86 -6.56 -15.33 4.45
CA ALA A 86 -7.78 -15.65 3.71
C ALA A 86 -7.51 -16.16 2.28
N LEU A 87 -6.52 -15.59 1.60
CA LEU A 87 -6.14 -16.00 0.24
C LEU A 87 -5.40 -17.34 0.23
N THR A 88 -4.48 -17.56 1.17
CA THR A 88 -3.75 -18.85 1.26
C THR A 88 -4.66 -19.99 1.67
N ASP A 89 -5.63 -19.76 2.56
CA ASP A 89 -6.67 -20.74 2.91
C ASP A 89 -7.54 -21.10 1.69
N ALA A 90 -7.75 -20.14 0.76
CA ALA A 90 -8.44 -20.37 -0.50
C ALA A 90 -7.53 -20.94 -1.63
N GLY A 91 -6.28 -21.27 -1.31
CA GLY A 91 -5.34 -21.94 -2.21
C GLY A 91 -4.47 -21.04 -3.09
N PHE A 92 -4.48 -19.72 -2.91
CA PHE A 92 -3.64 -18.79 -3.66
C PHE A 92 -2.22 -18.70 -3.07
N ARG A 93 -1.18 -18.68 -3.93
CA ARG A 93 0.15 -18.17 -3.52
C ARG A 93 0.08 -16.65 -3.44
N VAL A 94 0.55 -16.07 -2.34
CA VAL A 94 0.44 -14.63 -2.10
C VAL A 94 1.82 -13.99 -2.02
N ILE A 95 2.05 -12.96 -2.84
CA ILE A 95 3.24 -12.12 -2.81
C ILE A 95 2.84 -10.73 -2.32
N ALA A 96 3.47 -10.28 -1.25
CA ALA A 96 3.21 -8.96 -0.69
C ALA A 96 4.52 -8.17 -0.55
N PRO A 97 4.91 -7.35 -1.56
CA PRO A 97 6.10 -6.53 -1.50
C PRO A 97 5.86 -5.23 -0.73
N ASP A 98 6.89 -4.77 -0.02
CA ASP A 98 7.04 -3.35 0.29
C ASP A 98 7.61 -2.65 -0.95
N GLN A 99 6.95 -1.63 -1.44
CA GLN A 99 7.45 -0.89 -2.60
C GLN A 99 8.75 -0.13 -2.26
N VAL A 100 9.60 0.11 -3.26
CA VAL A 100 10.78 0.99 -3.10
C VAL A 100 10.32 2.34 -2.53
N GLY A 101 11.02 2.82 -1.52
CA GLY A 101 10.66 4.03 -0.76
C GLY A 101 9.86 3.76 0.52
N PHE A 102 9.42 2.52 0.74
CA PHE A 102 8.55 2.16 1.86
C PHE A 102 9.15 1.07 2.75
N CYS A 103 8.77 1.11 4.00
CA CYS A 103 8.89 0.04 5.01
C CYS A 103 10.23 -0.69 5.03
N LYS A 104 10.29 -1.99 4.72
CA LYS A 104 11.55 -2.76 4.74
C LYS A 104 12.34 -2.68 3.42
N SER A 105 11.84 -1.96 2.41
CA SER A 105 12.54 -1.75 1.13
C SER A 105 13.43 -0.51 1.15
N THR A 106 14.42 -0.47 0.25
CA THR A 106 15.35 0.65 0.09
C THR A 106 14.61 1.98 -0.07
N LYS A 107 15.09 3.02 0.61
CA LYS A 107 14.65 4.41 0.50
C LYS A 107 15.75 5.24 -0.17
N PRO A 108 15.79 5.30 -1.52
CA PRO A 108 16.83 6.03 -2.21
C PRO A 108 16.68 7.54 -2.02
N ALA A 109 17.82 8.24 -1.87
CA ALA A 109 17.83 9.70 -1.75
C ALA A 109 17.47 10.40 -3.08
N HIS A 110 17.81 9.75 -4.20
CA HIS A 110 17.60 10.27 -5.56
C HIS A 110 16.91 9.18 -6.40
N TYR A 111 15.59 9.29 -6.54
CA TYR A 111 14.80 8.36 -7.32
C TYR A 111 13.60 9.07 -7.93
N GLN A 112 13.42 8.92 -9.22
CA GLN A 112 12.24 9.43 -9.89
C GLN A 112 11.11 8.42 -9.72
N TYR A 113 10.21 8.70 -8.79
CA TYR A 113 9.03 7.86 -8.56
C TYR A 113 8.01 8.05 -9.66
N THR A 114 7.66 6.95 -10.33
CA THR A 114 6.51 6.85 -11.21
C THR A 114 5.77 5.55 -10.94
N PHE A 115 4.46 5.52 -11.20
CA PHE A 115 3.71 4.27 -11.09
C PHE A 115 4.19 3.23 -12.09
N GLU A 116 4.66 3.65 -13.28
CA GLU A 116 5.28 2.77 -14.27
C GLU A 116 6.56 2.12 -13.73
N GLN A 117 7.41 2.89 -13.05
CA GLN A 117 8.64 2.34 -12.48
C GLN A 117 8.34 1.36 -11.34
N LEU A 118 7.41 1.70 -10.44
CA LEU A 118 7.01 0.80 -9.35
C LEU A 118 6.33 -0.47 -9.90
N ALA A 119 5.51 -0.35 -10.94
CA ALA A 119 4.91 -1.49 -11.63
C ALA A 119 5.98 -2.39 -12.27
N SER A 120 6.98 -1.79 -12.93
CA SER A 120 8.11 -2.53 -13.53
C SER A 120 8.96 -3.24 -12.47
N ASN A 121 9.23 -2.61 -11.33
CA ASN A 121 9.94 -3.23 -10.21
C ASN A 121 9.15 -4.44 -9.67
N THR A 122 7.84 -4.28 -9.48
CA THR A 122 6.95 -5.36 -9.02
C THR A 122 6.89 -6.50 -10.04
N HIS A 123 6.81 -6.17 -11.34
CA HIS A 123 6.84 -7.16 -12.41
C HIS A 123 8.14 -7.95 -12.42
N ALA A 124 9.29 -7.28 -12.29
CA ALA A 124 10.59 -7.94 -12.22
C ALA A 124 10.69 -8.89 -11.01
N LEU A 125 10.14 -8.51 -9.84
CA LEU A 125 10.04 -9.41 -8.69
C LEU A 125 9.20 -10.65 -9.05
N LEU A 126 8.00 -10.49 -9.61
CA LEU A 126 7.14 -11.63 -9.96
C LEU A 126 7.81 -12.55 -10.98
N GLN A 127 8.51 -12.01 -11.98
CA GLN A 127 9.28 -12.80 -12.96
C GLN A 127 10.40 -13.60 -12.27
N SER A 128 11.12 -13.00 -11.32
CA SER A 128 12.19 -13.68 -10.57
C SER A 128 11.67 -14.86 -9.73
N LEU A 129 10.39 -14.83 -9.34
CA LEU A 129 9.70 -15.89 -8.60
C LEU A 129 9.00 -16.91 -9.52
N GLY A 130 9.17 -16.79 -10.84
CA GLY A 130 8.54 -17.65 -11.84
C GLY A 130 7.04 -17.42 -12.01
N ILE A 131 6.52 -16.29 -11.52
CA ILE A 131 5.10 -15.96 -11.62
C ILE A 131 4.88 -15.14 -12.90
N ARG A 132 4.33 -15.78 -13.91
CA ARG A 132 4.06 -15.14 -15.22
C ARG A 132 2.76 -14.35 -15.23
N ARG A 133 1.77 -14.79 -14.46
CA ARG A 133 0.44 -14.18 -14.44
C ARG A 133 -0.13 -14.23 -13.04
N ALA A 134 -0.71 -13.11 -12.58
CA ALA A 134 -1.25 -13.01 -11.23
C ALA A 134 -2.52 -12.15 -11.19
N VAL A 135 -3.32 -12.37 -10.16
CA VAL A 135 -4.28 -11.35 -9.70
C VAL A 135 -3.46 -10.21 -9.09
N VAL A 136 -3.69 -8.99 -9.56
CA VAL A 136 -3.02 -7.79 -9.05
C VAL A 136 -4.00 -7.02 -8.20
N MET A 137 -3.74 -6.97 -6.91
CA MET A 137 -4.62 -6.33 -5.92
C MET A 137 -3.88 -5.20 -5.22
N GLY A 138 -4.52 -4.03 -5.12
CA GLY A 138 -3.92 -2.87 -4.46
C GLY A 138 -4.90 -2.05 -3.66
N HIS A 139 -4.44 -1.55 -2.51
CA HIS A 139 -5.19 -0.66 -1.61
C HIS A 139 -4.68 0.76 -1.73
N SER A 140 -5.58 1.75 -1.81
CA SER A 140 -5.21 3.17 -1.77
C SER A 140 -4.24 3.56 -2.90
N MET A 141 -3.04 4.09 -2.59
CA MET A 141 -1.94 4.27 -3.56
C MET A 141 -1.61 2.98 -4.31
N GLY A 142 -1.63 1.84 -3.60
CA GLY A 142 -1.45 0.53 -4.22
C GLY A 142 -2.53 0.18 -5.26
N GLY A 143 -3.73 0.76 -5.14
CA GLY A 143 -4.78 0.66 -6.15
C GLY A 143 -4.44 1.41 -7.43
N MET A 144 -3.83 2.63 -7.34
CA MET A 144 -3.28 3.32 -8.52
C MET A 144 -2.13 2.52 -9.14
N LEU A 145 -1.25 1.96 -8.32
CA LEU A 145 -0.16 1.12 -8.78
C LEU A 145 -0.67 -0.16 -9.46
N ALA A 146 -1.68 -0.82 -8.90
CA ALA A 146 -2.31 -1.99 -9.48
C ALA A 146 -2.95 -1.66 -10.84
N ALA A 147 -3.63 -0.51 -10.95
CA ALA A 147 -4.17 -0.03 -12.22
C ALA A 147 -3.07 0.20 -13.25
N ARG A 148 -1.98 0.87 -12.87
CA ARG A 148 -0.83 1.10 -13.76
C ARG A 148 -0.15 -0.21 -14.16
N TYR A 149 0.01 -1.15 -13.22
CA TYR A 149 0.54 -2.48 -13.52
C TYR A 149 -0.32 -3.19 -14.58
N ALA A 150 -1.64 -3.22 -14.40
CA ALA A 150 -2.56 -3.87 -15.30
C ALA A 150 -2.58 -3.24 -16.72
N LEU A 151 -2.38 -1.91 -16.81
CA LEU A 151 -2.26 -1.20 -18.10
C LEU A 151 -0.92 -1.47 -18.78
N THR A 152 0.17 -1.63 -18.02
CA THR A 152 1.52 -1.83 -18.54
C THR A 152 1.75 -3.31 -18.93
N PHE A 153 1.23 -4.24 -18.13
CA PHE A 153 1.40 -5.69 -18.27
C PHE A 153 0.05 -6.42 -18.36
N PRO A 154 -0.80 -6.11 -19.38
CA PRO A 154 -2.15 -6.68 -19.46
C PRO A 154 -2.17 -8.20 -19.67
N ALA A 155 -1.18 -8.77 -20.37
CA ALA A 155 -1.06 -10.22 -20.57
C ALA A 155 -0.72 -10.98 -19.27
N ASP A 156 0.01 -10.33 -18.35
CA ASP A 156 0.48 -10.91 -17.10
C ASP A 156 -0.48 -10.63 -15.93
N THR A 157 -1.55 -9.86 -16.21
CA THR A 157 -2.62 -9.56 -15.23
C THR A 157 -3.81 -10.48 -15.47
N GLU A 158 -4.09 -11.35 -14.51
CA GLU A 158 -5.24 -12.25 -14.57
C GLU A 158 -6.55 -11.51 -14.26
N GLN A 159 -6.53 -10.73 -13.20
CA GLN A 159 -7.62 -9.91 -12.71
C GLN A 159 -7.03 -8.72 -11.95
N LEU A 160 -7.65 -7.56 -12.07
CA LEU A 160 -7.31 -6.38 -11.28
C LEU A 160 -8.32 -6.24 -10.13
N VAL A 161 -7.82 -6.04 -8.90
CA VAL A 161 -8.64 -5.73 -7.73
C VAL A 161 -8.14 -4.42 -7.12
N MET A 162 -8.99 -3.41 -7.09
CA MET A 162 -8.70 -2.12 -6.48
C MET A 162 -9.55 -1.95 -5.22
N VAL A 163 -8.90 -1.76 -4.08
CA VAL A 163 -9.54 -1.59 -2.76
C VAL A 163 -9.37 -0.15 -2.33
N ASP A 164 -10.47 0.58 -2.22
CA ASP A 164 -10.46 2.01 -1.90
C ASP A 164 -9.31 2.75 -2.60
N PRO A 165 -9.18 2.60 -3.94
CA PRO A 165 -8.03 3.13 -4.65
C PRO A 165 -8.04 4.65 -4.61
N LEU A 166 -6.87 5.25 -4.41
CA LEU A 166 -6.68 6.65 -4.80
C LEU A 166 -6.83 6.77 -6.33
N GLY A 167 -7.06 7.99 -6.82
CA GLY A 167 -7.10 8.25 -8.27
C GLY A 167 -8.41 7.89 -8.96
N LEU A 168 -9.51 7.71 -8.23
CA LEU A 168 -10.86 7.72 -8.81
C LEU A 168 -11.29 9.12 -9.26
N GLU A 169 -10.52 10.15 -8.92
CA GLU A 169 -10.65 11.52 -9.39
C GLU A 169 -9.28 12.12 -9.70
N ASP A 170 -9.21 13.03 -10.64
CA ASP A 170 -8.01 13.83 -10.95
C ASP A 170 -8.06 15.12 -10.15
N TRP A 171 -7.32 15.17 -9.04
CA TRP A 171 -7.28 16.32 -8.13
C TRP A 171 -6.75 17.58 -8.81
N ARG A 172 -5.75 17.43 -9.70
CA ARG A 172 -5.17 18.53 -10.45
C ARG A 172 -6.19 19.14 -11.42
N ALA A 173 -6.90 18.31 -12.18
CA ALA A 173 -7.95 18.75 -13.08
C ALA A 173 -9.13 19.40 -12.33
N LYS A 174 -9.38 18.99 -11.07
CA LYS A 174 -10.40 19.60 -10.21
C LYS A 174 -9.94 20.90 -9.53
N GLY A 175 -8.66 21.28 -9.67
CA GLY A 175 -8.14 22.54 -9.11
C GLY A 175 -7.63 22.43 -7.67
N VAL A 176 -7.28 21.24 -7.18
CA VAL A 176 -6.53 21.09 -5.93
C VAL A 176 -5.14 21.68 -6.12
N PRO A 177 -4.67 22.64 -5.27
CA PRO A 177 -3.37 23.24 -5.44
C PRO A 177 -2.22 22.25 -5.29
N TRP A 178 -1.26 22.28 -6.23
CA TRP A 178 -0.03 21.51 -6.13
C TRP A 178 0.84 22.02 -4.97
N GLN A 179 1.52 21.11 -4.33
CA GLN A 179 2.51 21.39 -3.29
C GLN A 179 3.88 20.87 -3.73
N SER A 180 4.92 21.69 -3.60
CA SER A 180 6.28 21.25 -3.93
C SER A 180 6.73 20.08 -3.06
N VAL A 181 7.67 19.28 -3.56
CA VAL A 181 8.29 18.19 -2.79
C VAL A 181 8.88 18.71 -1.48
N ASP A 182 9.52 19.90 -1.50
CA ASP A 182 10.09 20.52 -0.29
C ASP A 182 9.01 20.87 0.74
N ALA A 183 7.87 21.42 0.31
CA ALA A 183 6.74 21.72 1.19
C ALA A 183 6.16 20.44 1.79
N GLN A 184 6.02 19.38 0.98
CA GLN A 184 5.58 18.07 1.45
C GLN A 184 6.59 17.46 2.43
N TYR A 185 7.90 17.54 2.16
CA TYR A 185 8.94 17.07 3.05
C TYR A 185 8.84 17.75 4.44
N GLN A 186 8.71 19.08 4.48
CA GLN A 186 8.54 19.82 5.72
C GLN A 186 7.26 19.42 6.48
N ALA A 187 6.19 19.08 5.75
CA ALA A 187 4.97 18.56 6.35
C ALA A 187 5.16 17.14 6.92
N GLN A 188 5.85 16.26 6.18
CA GLN A 188 6.14 14.89 6.61
C GLN A 188 7.03 14.85 7.85
N LEU A 189 7.99 15.75 8.01
CA LEU A 189 8.84 15.86 9.20
C LEU A 189 8.05 16.13 10.49
N LYS A 190 6.80 16.61 10.39
CA LYS A 190 5.91 16.85 11.54
C LYS A 190 5.00 15.66 11.87
N THR A 191 5.13 14.56 11.14
CA THR A 191 4.35 13.35 11.37
C THR A 191 4.60 12.78 12.76
N SER A 192 3.52 12.48 13.49
CA SER A 192 3.53 11.94 14.85
C SER A 192 2.47 10.83 14.96
N ALA A 193 2.57 10.00 16.02
CA ALA A 193 1.56 8.97 16.30
C ALA A 193 0.15 9.56 16.41
N ASP A 194 0.00 10.71 17.05
CA ASP A 194 -1.30 11.35 17.23
C ASP A 194 -1.87 11.87 15.90
N SER A 195 -1.02 12.44 15.03
CA SER A 195 -1.46 12.88 13.71
C SER A 195 -1.88 11.71 12.81
N ILE A 196 -1.14 10.60 12.85
CA ILE A 196 -1.46 9.36 12.14
C ILE A 196 -2.79 8.79 12.68
N ARG A 197 -2.90 8.61 13.99
CA ARG A 197 -4.10 8.06 14.65
C ARG A 197 -5.35 8.89 14.33
N THR A 198 -5.23 10.21 14.38
CA THR A 198 -6.34 11.13 14.07
C THR A 198 -6.74 10.99 12.60
N TYR A 199 -5.78 10.94 11.69
CA TYR A 199 -6.04 10.75 10.26
C TYR A 199 -6.69 9.40 9.98
N GLU A 200 -6.14 8.31 10.49
CA GLU A 200 -6.67 6.96 10.27
C GLU A 200 -8.08 6.80 10.86
N ARG A 201 -8.31 7.26 12.09
CA ARG A 201 -9.64 7.22 12.69
C ARG A 201 -10.68 7.92 11.80
N ASN A 202 -10.38 9.13 11.35
CA ASN A 202 -11.34 9.96 10.64
C ASN A 202 -11.54 9.55 9.17
N THR A 203 -10.53 8.90 8.58
CA THR A 203 -10.48 8.58 7.15
C THR A 203 -10.56 7.09 6.91
N TYR A 204 -9.73 6.28 7.62
CA TYR A 204 -9.62 4.85 7.35
C TYR A 204 -10.71 4.02 8.01
N TYR A 205 -11.19 4.46 9.17
CA TYR A 205 -12.09 3.68 10.03
C TYR A 205 -13.43 4.36 10.28
N ALA A 206 -13.86 5.26 9.41
CA ALA A 206 -15.17 5.92 9.45
C ALA A 206 -15.49 6.57 10.83
N GLY A 207 -14.49 7.20 11.47
CA GLY A 207 -14.62 7.84 12.78
C GLY A 207 -14.56 6.88 13.97
N THR A 208 -14.53 5.56 13.76
CA THR A 208 -14.40 4.56 14.83
C THR A 208 -12.94 4.30 15.18
N TRP A 209 -12.70 3.73 16.37
CA TRP A 209 -11.34 3.30 16.77
C TRP A 209 -11.41 1.99 17.54
N LYS A 210 -10.54 1.06 17.18
CA LYS A 210 -10.35 -0.20 17.89
C LYS A 210 -8.88 -0.34 18.32
N PRO A 211 -8.59 -0.98 19.47
CA PRO A 211 -7.22 -1.13 19.95
C PRO A 211 -6.25 -1.80 18.97
N GLU A 212 -6.74 -2.73 18.16
CA GLU A 212 -5.95 -3.44 17.15
C GLU A 212 -5.39 -2.55 16.04
N TYR A 213 -5.98 -1.37 15.79
CA TYR A 213 -5.50 -0.41 14.80
C TYR A 213 -4.21 0.29 15.24
N GLU A 214 -3.97 0.38 16.57
CA GLU A 214 -2.79 1.03 17.13
C GLU A 214 -1.48 0.43 16.64
N LYS A 215 -1.44 -0.88 16.35
CA LYS A 215 -0.29 -1.56 15.76
C LYS A 215 0.20 -0.86 14.48
N TRP A 216 -0.71 -0.41 13.63
CA TRP A 216 -0.38 0.23 12.35
C TRP A 216 0.07 1.67 12.53
N VAL A 217 -0.54 2.39 13.46
CA VAL A 217 -0.07 3.72 13.87
C VAL A 217 1.37 3.65 14.38
N GLN A 218 1.65 2.70 15.28
CA GLN A 218 2.98 2.55 15.86
C GLN A 218 4.03 2.06 14.83
N MET A 219 3.62 1.24 13.87
CA MET A 219 4.48 0.83 12.75
C MET A 219 4.99 2.04 11.96
N LEU A 220 4.09 2.92 11.55
CA LEU A 220 4.45 4.10 10.77
C LEU A 220 5.17 5.16 11.64
N ALA A 221 4.62 5.50 12.80
CA ALA A 221 5.18 6.49 13.71
C ALA A 221 6.59 6.12 14.19
N GLY A 222 6.85 4.82 14.36
CA GLY A 222 8.16 4.32 14.79
C GLY A 222 9.30 4.65 13.81
N MET A 223 9.02 4.68 12.51
CA MET A 223 10.01 5.13 11.50
C MET A 223 10.29 6.63 11.61
N TYR A 224 9.29 7.44 11.97
CA TYR A 224 9.46 8.88 12.19
C TYR A 224 10.11 9.22 13.55
N ARG A 225 10.10 8.30 14.51
CA ARG A 225 10.84 8.41 15.78
C ARG A 225 12.29 7.94 15.67
N GLY A 226 12.56 7.10 14.67
CA GLY A 226 13.87 6.49 14.47
C GLY A 226 14.88 7.38 13.76
N PRO A 227 16.14 6.89 13.66
CA PRO A 227 17.26 7.64 13.08
C PRO A 227 17.07 7.90 11.56
N GLY A 228 16.16 7.18 10.91
CA GLY A 228 15.87 7.34 9.48
C GLY A 228 14.76 8.34 9.16
N LYS A 229 14.29 9.15 10.11
CA LYS A 229 13.18 10.08 9.95
C LYS A 229 13.27 10.91 8.65
N ASP A 230 14.44 11.49 8.37
CA ASP A 230 14.62 12.38 7.25
C ASP A 230 14.46 11.66 5.90
N ILE A 231 15.06 10.49 5.74
CA ILE A 231 14.94 9.72 4.49
C ILE A 231 13.55 9.12 4.32
N VAL A 232 12.86 8.76 5.40
CA VAL A 232 11.46 8.32 5.39
C VAL A 232 10.55 9.47 4.95
N ALA A 233 10.71 10.65 5.55
CA ALA A 233 9.94 11.85 5.20
C ALA A 233 10.20 12.29 3.76
N TRP A 234 11.45 12.19 3.29
CA TRP A 234 11.83 12.52 1.92
C TRP A 234 11.13 11.62 0.89
N ASN A 235 11.24 10.30 1.06
CA ASN A 235 10.57 9.35 0.17
C ASN A 235 9.03 9.45 0.25
N SER A 236 8.49 9.78 1.42
CA SER A 236 7.06 10.06 1.59
C SER A 236 6.62 11.31 0.79
N ALA A 237 7.46 12.35 0.73
CA ALA A 237 7.18 13.55 -0.07
C ALA A 237 7.25 13.27 -1.57
N LEU A 238 8.28 12.56 -2.03
CA LEU A 238 8.42 12.17 -3.45
C LEU A 238 7.25 11.31 -3.94
N THR A 239 6.83 10.35 -3.13
CA THR A 239 5.67 9.49 -3.48
C THR A 239 4.34 10.21 -3.37
N TYR A 240 4.24 11.26 -2.57
CA TYR A 240 3.07 12.14 -2.59
C TYR A 240 2.96 12.91 -3.91
N ASP A 241 4.07 13.46 -4.40
CA ASP A 241 4.12 14.14 -5.70
C ASP A 241 3.77 13.18 -6.85
N MET A 242 4.29 11.93 -6.82
CA MET A 242 3.90 10.88 -7.76
C MET A 242 2.38 10.67 -7.77
N ILE A 243 1.75 10.53 -6.61
CA ILE A 243 0.29 10.32 -6.49
C ILE A 243 -0.47 11.50 -7.11
N TYR A 244 -0.05 12.73 -6.82
CA TYR A 244 -0.73 13.93 -7.29
C TYR A 244 -0.56 14.15 -8.81
N THR A 245 0.63 13.88 -9.35
CA THR A 245 1.00 14.21 -10.74
C THR A 245 0.63 13.15 -11.76
N GLN A 246 0.29 11.91 -11.33
CA GLN A 246 0.11 10.75 -12.22
C GLN A 246 -1.30 10.13 -12.06
N PRO A 247 -2.37 10.81 -12.49
CA PRO A 247 -3.72 10.27 -12.44
C PRO A 247 -3.86 9.06 -13.36
N VAL A 248 -4.61 8.04 -12.91
CA VAL A 248 -4.86 6.79 -13.65
C VAL A 248 -6.29 6.71 -14.23
N ILE A 249 -7.22 7.51 -13.73
CA ILE A 249 -8.66 7.46 -14.07
C ILE A 249 -8.94 7.64 -15.57
N HIS A 250 -8.09 8.37 -16.28
CA HIS A 250 -8.27 8.65 -17.72
C HIS A 250 -8.06 7.43 -18.61
N GLU A 251 -7.48 6.35 -18.06
CA GLU A 251 -7.15 5.13 -18.81
C GLU A 251 -8.01 3.92 -18.44
N PHE A 252 -8.97 4.07 -17.52
CA PHE A 252 -9.79 2.95 -17.03
C PHE A 252 -10.55 2.22 -18.14
N GLY A 253 -10.90 2.90 -19.23
CA GLY A 253 -11.51 2.29 -20.43
C GLY A 253 -10.60 1.32 -21.20
N LYS A 254 -9.30 1.29 -20.88
CA LYS A 254 -8.31 0.43 -21.57
C LYS A 254 -8.05 -0.90 -20.84
N PHE A 255 -8.67 -1.16 -19.68
CA PHE A 255 -8.47 -2.44 -18.99
C PHE A 255 -8.98 -3.62 -19.81
N ALA A 256 -8.08 -4.57 -20.11
CA ALA A 256 -8.37 -5.76 -20.91
C ALA A 256 -8.81 -6.97 -20.06
N MET A 257 -8.56 -6.94 -18.76
CA MET A 257 -8.87 -8.01 -17.80
C MET A 257 -10.14 -7.69 -17.01
N PRO A 258 -10.74 -8.68 -16.28
CA PRO A 258 -11.77 -8.40 -15.29
C PRO A 258 -11.25 -7.49 -14.20
N VAL A 259 -12.07 -6.53 -13.76
CA VAL A 259 -11.73 -5.56 -12.71
C VAL A 259 -12.77 -5.63 -11.60
N VAL A 260 -12.30 -5.72 -10.37
CA VAL A 260 -13.12 -5.56 -9.17
C VAL A 260 -12.73 -4.26 -8.48
N LEU A 261 -13.68 -3.37 -8.30
CA LEU A 261 -13.55 -2.15 -7.52
C LEU A 261 -14.29 -2.37 -6.19
N ILE A 262 -13.57 -2.30 -5.09
CA ILE A 262 -14.11 -2.46 -3.73
C ILE A 262 -13.95 -1.13 -3.01
N VAL A 263 -15.02 -0.59 -2.44
CA VAL A 263 -14.99 0.69 -1.72
C VAL A 263 -15.81 0.66 -0.44
N GLY A 264 -15.36 1.41 0.55
CA GLY A 264 -16.15 1.80 1.71
C GLY A 264 -16.83 3.15 1.44
N ASP A 265 -18.14 3.23 1.64
CA ASP A 265 -18.93 4.43 1.32
C ASP A 265 -18.60 5.62 2.24
N HIS A 266 -17.98 5.36 3.41
CA HIS A 266 -17.49 6.39 4.32
C HIS A 266 -16.05 6.82 4.03
N ASP A 267 -15.41 6.29 2.97
CA ASP A 267 -14.12 6.79 2.53
C ASP A 267 -14.26 8.23 2.02
N ASN A 268 -13.39 9.09 2.53
CA ASN A 268 -13.35 10.51 2.17
C ASN A 268 -11.93 10.97 1.76
N THR A 269 -11.08 10.02 1.41
CA THR A 269 -9.67 10.26 1.09
C THR A 269 -9.53 11.05 -0.21
N ALA A 270 -8.82 12.18 -0.13
CA ALA A 270 -8.43 12.95 -1.30
C ALA A 270 -7.10 13.67 -1.02
N PRO A 271 -6.00 13.24 -1.65
CA PRO A 271 -4.70 13.90 -1.55
C PRO A 271 -4.79 15.40 -1.85
N GLY A 272 -4.23 16.22 -0.95
CA GLY A 272 -4.26 17.68 -1.10
C GLY A 272 -5.57 18.37 -0.71
N LYS A 273 -6.57 17.63 -0.28
CA LYS A 273 -7.89 18.16 0.12
C LYS A 273 -7.78 19.30 1.13
N GLN A 274 -6.82 19.23 2.07
CA GLN A 274 -6.59 20.28 3.07
C GLN A 274 -6.13 21.62 2.47
N TYR A 275 -5.53 21.62 1.29
CA TYR A 275 -5.06 22.80 0.58
C TYR A 275 -6.12 23.40 -0.37
N ALA A 276 -7.19 22.64 -0.64
CA ALA A 276 -8.26 23.05 -1.52
C ALA A 276 -9.13 24.14 -0.88
N PRO A 277 -9.67 25.10 -1.67
CA PRO A 277 -10.68 26.04 -1.19
C PRO A 277 -11.88 25.30 -0.57
N PRO A 278 -12.57 25.90 0.43
CA PRO A 278 -13.67 25.23 1.16
C PRO A 278 -14.75 24.62 0.25
N ALA A 279 -15.19 25.35 -0.77
CA ALA A 279 -16.22 24.90 -1.71
C ALA A 279 -15.78 23.70 -2.57
N LEU A 280 -14.49 23.59 -2.90
CA LEU A 280 -13.92 22.43 -3.60
C LEU A 280 -13.71 21.28 -2.61
N ARG A 281 -13.16 21.56 -1.43
CA ARG A 281 -12.88 20.58 -0.38
C ARG A 281 -14.11 19.72 -0.05
N ALA A 282 -15.29 20.32 0.02
CA ALA A 282 -16.54 19.62 0.31
C ALA A 282 -16.96 18.62 -0.79
N LYS A 283 -16.39 18.73 -2.00
CA LYS A 283 -16.72 17.89 -3.16
C LYS A 283 -15.69 16.79 -3.43
N LEU A 284 -14.54 16.81 -2.73
CA LEU A 284 -13.46 15.84 -2.93
C LEU A 284 -13.65 14.61 -2.04
N GLY A 285 -13.27 13.44 -2.58
CA GLY A 285 -13.31 12.18 -1.83
C GLY A 285 -14.72 11.66 -1.58
N ASN A 286 -15.67 11.89 -2.49
CA ASN A 286 -17.01 11.29 -2.40
C ASN A 286 -17.00 9.91 -3.07
N TYR A 287 -16.52 8.90 -2.35
CA TYR A 287 -16.30 7.56 -2.91
C TYR A 287 -17.56 6.89 -3.45
N PRO A 288 -18.76 7.00 -2.85
CA PRO A 288 -19.99 6.45 -3.45
C PRO A 288 -20.29 6.98 -4.85
N VAL A 289 -19.97 8.25 -5.10
CA VAL A 289 -20.14 8.86 -6.44
C VAL A 289 -18.99 8.48 -7.36
N LEU A 290 -17.75 8.60 -6.86
CA LEU A 290 -16.54 8.33 -7.63
C LEU A 290 -16.47 6.89 -8.10
N ALA A 291 -16.83 5.92 -7.26
CA ALA A 291 -16.82 4.50 -7.61
C ALA A 291 -17.86 4.16 -8.70
N LYS A 292 -19.07 4.71 -8.59
CA LYS A 292 -20.12 4.53 -9.60
C LYS A 292 -19.76 5.16 -10.94
N ASP A 293 -19.04 6.27 -10.94
CA ASP A 293 -18.58 6.92 -12.18
C ASP A 293 -17.35 6.21 -12.76
N ALA A 294 -16.46 5.71 -11.92
CA ALA A 294 -15.30 4.94 -12.35
C ALA A 294 -15.71 3.61 -12.99
N ILE A 295 -16.63 2.86 -12.36
CA ILE A 295 -17.04 1.53 -12.86
C ILE A 295 -17.71 1.60 -14.23
N LYS A 296 -18.40 2.69 -14.56
CA LYS A 296 -19.00 2.91 -15.90
C LYS A 296 -17.96 2.99 -17.02
N ARG A 297 -16.71 3.35 -16.67
CA ARG A 297 -15.59 3.47 -17.63
C ARG A 297 -14.87 2.14 -17.86
N ILE A 298 -15.07 1.17 -16.97
CA ILE A 298 -14.35 -0.12 -16.97
C ILE A 298 -15.14 -1.16 -17.74
N PRO A 299 -14.63 -1.69 -18.87
CA PRO A 299 -15.39 -2.59 -19.75
C PRO A 299 -15.90 -3.86 -19.08
N ARG A 300 -15.11 -4.43 -18.14
CA ARG A 300 -15.43 -5.68 -17.42
C ARG A 300 -15.33 -5.44 -15.92
N GLY A 301 -16.01 -4.37 -15.44
CA GLY A 301 -15.97 -3.91 -14.08
C GLY A 301 -17.06 -4.52 -13.19
N THR A 302 -16.70 -4.85 -11.96
CA THR A 302 -17.64 -5.21 -10.87
C THR A 302 -17.39 -4.27 -9.71
N LEU A 303 -18.42 -3.63 -9.18
CA LEU A 303 -18.37 -2.77 -8.01
C LEU A 303 -18.87 -3.52 -6.79
N ILE A 304 -18.14 -3.42 -5.68
CA ILE A 304 -18.53 -3.91 -4.35
C ILE A 304 -18.45 -2.72 -3.40
N GLU A 305 -19.57 -2.38 -2.78
CA GLU A 305 -19.71 -1.25 -1.86
C GLU A 305 -19.98 -1.76 -0.44
N PHE A 306 -19.29 -1.16 0.55
CA PHE A 306 -19.55 -1.38 1.97
C PHE A 306 -20.08 -0.07 2.56
N ALA A 307 -21.40 -0.01 2.78
CA ALA A 307 -22.12 1.22 3.14
C ALA A 307 -21.66 1.87 4.47
N ASP A 308 -20.99 1.12 5.34
CA ASP A 308 -20.63 1.50 6.70
C ASP A 308 -19.11 1.50 6.96
N LEU A 309 -18.30 1.20 5.94
CA LEU A 309 -16.84 1.14 6.08
C LEU A 309 -16.14 2.37 5.49
N GLY A 310 -14.94 2.64 6.00
CA GLY A 310 -14.05 3.70 5.52
C GLY A 310 -13.01 3.19 4.52
N HIS A 311 -11.89 3.89 4.44
CA HIS A 311 -10.80 3.67 3.48
C HIS A 311 -10.06 2.32 3.62
N SER A 312 -10.24 1.58 4.71
CA SER A 312 -9.51 0.33 4.95
C SER A 312 -10.45 -0.82 5.34
N PRO A 313 -11.38 -1.24 4.45
CA PRO A 313 -12.36 -2.27 4.75
C PRO A 313 -11.72 -3.62 5.10
N GLN A 314 -10.54 -3.95 4.52
CA GLN A 314 -9.76 -5.16 4.81
C GLN A 314 -9.25 -5.23 6.26
N ILE A 315 -9.18 -4.09 6.96
CA ILE A 315 -8.77 -4.00 8.36
C ILE A 315 -9.98 -3.74 9.26
N GLN A 316 -10.93 -2.92 8.80
CA GLN A 316 -12.07 -2.47 9.59
C GLN A 316 -13.08 -3.60 9.83
N ASP A 317 -13.39 -4.39 8.79
CA ASP A 317 -14.23 -5.59 8.84
C ASP A 317 -13.67 -6.69 7.93
N PRO A 318 -12.61 -7.39 8.38
CA PRO A 318 -11.93 -8.39 7.57
C PRO A 318 -12.83 -9.55 7.17
N ALA A 319 -13.81 -9.93 7.99
CA ALA A 319 -14.69 -11.06 7.70
C ALA A 319 -15.58 -10.78 6.49
N ARG A 320 -16.27 -9.63 6.46
CA ARG A 320 -17.11 -9.21 5.32
C ARG A 320 -16.27 -8.95 4.08
N PHE A 321 -15.14 -8.27 4.25
CA PHE A 321 -14.24 -7.97 3.14
C PHE A 321 -13.72 -9.24 2.47
N HIS A 322 -13.17 -10.20 3.24
CA HIS A 322 -12.61 -11.44 2.68
C HIS A 322 -13.70 -12.32 2.03
N ALA A 323 -14.90 -12.39 2.60
CA ALA A 323 -16.01 -13.11 1.98
C ALA A 323 -16.38 -12.54 0.59
N ALA A 324 -16.45 -11.21 0.48
CA ALA A 324 -16.73 -10.51 -0.78
C ALA A 324 -15.58 -10.67 -1.80
N LEU A 325 -14.33 -10.51 -1.35
CA LEU A 325 -13.13 -10.68 -2.15
C LEU A 325 -13.06 -12.10 -2.74
N LEU A 326 -13.16 -13.13 -1.90
CA LEU A 326 -13.07 -14.52 -2.34
C LEU A 326 -14.19 -14.91 -3.31
N LYS A 327 -15.39 -14.34 -3.14
CA LYS A 327 -16.48 -14.49 -4.10
C LYS A 327 -16.14 -13.87 -5.47
N ALA A 328 -15.51 -12.70 -5.47
CA ALA A 328 -15.11 -11.99 -6.69
C ALA A 328 -13.90 -12.60 -7.41
N LEU A 329 -13.08 -13.40 -6.71
CA LEU A 329 -11.92 -14.11 -7.26
C LEU A 329 -12.26 -15.50 -7.81
N LYS A 330 -13.50 -15.98 -7.66
CA LYS A 330 -13.92 -17.24 -8.28
C LYS A 330 -13.85 -17.11 -9.81
N PRO A 331 -13.45 -18.21 -10.53
CA PRO A 331 -13.38 -18.24 -11.98
C PRO A 331 -14.71 -17.86 -12.66
#